data_4a8fa277c72e904c460ff172ba0d7f6a
#
_entry.id   4a8fa277c72e904c460ff172ba0d7f6a
#
_cell.length_a   1.000
_cell.length_b   1.000
_cell.length_c   1.000
_cell.angle_alpha   90.00
_cell.angle_beta   90.00
_cell.angle_gamma   90.00
#
_symmetry.space_group_name_H-M   'P 1'
#
loop_
_entity.id
_entity.type
_entity.pdbx_description
1 polymer ?
#
loop_
_entity_poly.entity_id
_entity_poly.type
_entity_poly.pdbx_seq_one_letter_code
_entity_poly.pdbx_strand_id
1 'polypeptide(L)'
;MFQCHNNKFGFKNSIQISNKNAKTQISPDKKYIVFINYDYKNEIESFAEKNNNVLQFPKQLFIEVEEKINIENINFEGLDAPFENIHIKATISKEKYIEKVNTIKQHIQQGDIYEINFCMTFEAYDVTINPFAIYQKLNAISHAPYSALAKFDSKYIISSSPELFLTKRGNKLITKPIKGTAKRGKNEKEDTTIKKELQANLKERTENVMIVDVARNDLSRIAKKGTVNVDKLYDIESYQQVHQMVSTVSCELK
;
A
#
# COMPACT_ATOMS: atom_id res chain seq x y z
N MET A 1 16.75 -2.32 8.41
CA MET A 1 16.30 -1.01 8.96
C MET A 1 14.94 -0.69 8.35
N PHE A 2 13.96 -0.34 9.17
CA PHE A 2 12.60 -0.02 8.71
C PHE A 2 12.17 1.31 9.30
N GLN A 3 11.64 2.17 8.46
CA GLN A 3 11.09 3.46 8.88
C GLN A 3 9.60 3.50 8.53
N CYS A 4 8.76 3.82 9.50
CA CYS A 4 7.33 4.00 9.30
C CYS A 4 6.91 5.39 9.78
N HIS A 5 6.16 6.11 8.95
CA HIS A 5 5.50 7.35 9.30
C HIS A 5 4.01 7.09 9.48
N ASN A 6 3.47 7.25 10.68
CA ASN A 6 2.03 7.24 10.87
C ASN A 6 1.61 8.06 12.10
N ASN A 7 1.29 9.32 11.87
CA ASN A 7 0.80 10.22 12.91
C ASN A 7 -0.68 9.99 13.27
N LYS A 8 -1.47 9.36 12.40
CA LYS A 8 -2.92 9.19 12.57
C LYS A 8 -3.30 8.11 13.58
N PHE A 9 -2.39 7.17 13.87
CA PHE A 9 -2.65 6.01 14.74
C PHE A 9 -1.69 5.89 15.94
N GLY A 10 -0.99 6.98 16.28
CA GLY A 10 -0.09 6.99 17.42
C GLY A 10 1.23 6.23 17.23
N PHE A 11 1.58 5.87 16.00
CA PHE A 11 2.92 5.42 15.67
C PHE A 11 3.78 6.66 15.47
N LYS A 12 4.61 6.95 16.45
CA LYS A 12 5.68 7.94 16.27
C LYS A 12 6.63 7.46 15.19
N ASN A 13 7.22 8.38 14.45
CA ASN A 13 8.31 8.10 13.54
C ASN A 13 9.36 7.23 14.25
N SER A 14 9.59 6.03 13.77
CA SER A 14 10.54 5.13 14.40
C SER A 14 11.30 4.31 13.38
N ILE A 15 12.57 4.07 13.66
CA ILE A 15 13.39 3.07 12.97
C ILE A 15 13.41 1.83 13.82
N GLN A 16 13.21 0.70 13.19
CA GLN A 16 13.32 -0.61 13.82
C GLN A 16 14.53 -1.32 13.21
N ILE A 17 15.42 -1.76 14.06
CA ILE A 17 16.67 -2.43 13.65
C ILE A 17 16.59 -3.88 14.07
N SER A 18 17.01 -4.77 13.18
CA SER A 18 17.31 -6.15 13.49
C SER A 18 18.55 -6.59 12.74
N ASN A 19 19.44 -7.25 13.43
CA ASN A 19 20.62 -7.91 12.89
C ASN A 19 20.41 -9.43 12.73
N LYS A 20 19.21 -9.93 13.06
CA LYS A 20 18.89 -11.37 13.00
C LYS A 20 18.39 -11.78 11.63
N ASN A 21 18.72 -12.99 11.25
CA ASN A 21 18.19 -13.64 10.06
C ASN A 21 16.66 -13.81 10.17
N ALA A 22 16.00 -13.79 9.03
CA ALA A 22 14.56 -14.02 8.94
C ALA A 22 14.20 -15.38 9.58
N LYS A 23 13.14 -15.38 10.37
CA LYS A 23 12.63 -16.59 11.04
C LYS A 23 11.47 -17.17 10.26
N THR A 24 11.32 -18.48 10.33
CA THR A 24 10.18 -19.23 9.79
C THR A 24 9.06 -19.41 10.81
N GLN A 25 9.35 -19.18 12.10
CA GLN A 25 8.38 -19.29 13.19
C GLN A 25 8.31 -18.00 14.00
N ILE A 26 7.08 -17.59 14.33
CA ILE A 26 6.76 -16.38 15.09
C ILE A 26 6.51 -16.79 16.55
N SER A 27 7.10 -16.06 17.49
CA SER A 27 6.82 -16.19 18.93
C SER A 27 5.81 -15.12 19.35
N PRO A 28 4.71 -15.45 20.06
CA PRO A 28 3.64 -14.49 20.40
C PRO A 28 4.08 -13.34 21.30
N ASP A 29 5.16 -13.50 22.05
CA ASP A 29 5.73 -12.53 22.99
C ASP A 29 6.67 -11.52 22.34
N LYS A 30 6.96 -11.69 21.03
CA LYS A 30 7.90 -10.86 20.31
C LYS A 30 7.24 -10.00 19.25
N LYS A 31 7.94 -8.93 18.85
CA LYS A 31 7.51 -8.04 17.77
C LYS A 31 8.27 -8.39 16.49
N TYR A 32 7.54 -8.39 15.39
CA TYR A 32 8.09 -8.68 14.08
C TYR A 32 7.73 -7.61 13.07
N ILE A 33 8.64 -7.36 12.13
CA ILE A 33 8.32 -6.77 10.85
C ILE A 33 8.06 -7.92 9.91
N VAL A 34 6.93 -7.86 9.24
CA VAL A 34 6.49 -8.90 8.31
C VAL A 34 6.50 -8.32 6.90
N PHE A 35 7.20 -9.00 6.01
CA PHE A 35 7.12 -8.76 4.58
C PHE A 35 6.45 -9.97 3.93
N ILE A 36 5.40 -9.73 3.17
CA ILE A 36 4.69 -10.74 2.37
C ILE A 36 4.64 -10.23 0.94
N ASN A 37 5.27 -10.98 0.03
CA ASN A 37 5.22 -10.72 -1.39
C ASN A 37 3.86 -11.14 -1.96
N TYR A 38 3.41 -10.48 -3.01
CA TYR A 38 2.18 -10.84 -3.72
C TYR A 38 2.17 -12.30 -4.20
N ASP A 39 3.33 -12.84 -4.58
CA ASP A 39 3.47 -14.24 -5.02
C ASP A 39 3.29 -15.27 -3.89
N TYR A 40 3.22 -14.82 -2.62
CA TYR A 40 2.87 -15.71 -1.51
C TYR A 40 1.47 -16.34 -1.67
N LYS A 41 0.58 -15.71 -2.46
CA LYS A 41 -0.72 -16.28 -2.83
C LYS A 41 -0.60 -17.69 -3.42
N ASN A 42 0.48 -17.97 -4.15
CA ASN A 42 0.71 -19.28 -4.79
C ASN A 42 1.06 -20.40 -3.78
N GLU A 43 1.38 -20.03 -2.52
CA GLU A 43 1.55 -20.99 -1.42
C GLU A 43 0.22 -21.30 -0.71
N ILE A 44 -0.78 -20.45 -0.89
CA ILE A 44 -2.09 -20.56 -0.23
C ILE A 44 -3.12 -21.13 -1.19
N GLU A 45 -3.08 -20.71 -2.45
CA GLU A 45 -4.03 -21.07 -3.48
C GLU A 45 -3.30 -21.68 -4.70
N SER A 46 -3.98 -22.56 -5.42
CA SER A 46 -3.42 -23.23 -6.60
C SER A 46 -3.46 -22.33 -7.84
N PHE A 47 -2.67 -21.26 -7.83
CA PHE A 47 -2.51 -20.41 -9.01
C PHE A 47 -1.30 -20.82 -9.85
N ALA A 48 -1.45 -20.83 -11.17
CA ALA A 48 -0.32 -20.97 -12.08
C ALA A 48 0.47 -19.65 -12.13
N GLU A 49 1.73 -19.67 -11.70
CA GLU A 49 2.63 -18.54 -11.83
C GLU A 49 3.04 -18.37 -13.29
N LYS A 50 2.72 -17.21 -13.89
CA LYS A 50 3.04 -16.89 -15.28
C LYS A 50 4.13 -15.83 -15.43
N ASN A 51 4.47 -15.14 -14.34
CA ASN A 51 5.43 -14.03 -14.36
C ASN A 51 6.73 -14.44 -13.65
N ASN A 52 7.85 -14.02 -14.21
CA ASN A 52 9.15 -14.20 -13.56
C ASN A 52 9.28 -13.21 -12.39
N ASN A 53 9.73 -13.71 -11.24
CA ASN A 53 10.09 -12.85 -10.10
C ASN A 53 11.46 -12.20 -10.36
N VAL A 54 11.48 -11.15 -11.17
CA VAL A 54 12.72 -10.46 -11.60
C VAL A 54 13.47 -9.87 -10.41
N LEU A 55 12.77 -9.34 -9.41
CA LEU A 55 13.37 -8.68 -8.25
C LEU A 55 13.87 -9.68 -7.20
N GLN A 56 13.45 -10.93 -7.29
CA GLN A 56 13.86 -12.03 -6.40
C GLN A 56 13.71 -11.68 -4.90
N PHE A 57 12.65 -10.96 -4.55
CA PHE A 57 12.29 -10.81 -3.15
C PHE A 57 11.74 -12.13 -2.61
N PRO A 58 12.02 -12.47 -1.34
CA PRO A 58 11.46 -13.66 -0.72
C PRO A 58 9.93 -13.56 -0.68
N LYS A 59 9.24 -14.72 -0.73
CA LYS A 59 7.76 -14.76 -0.66
C LYS A 59 7.26 -14.24 0.68
N GLN A 60 7.97 -14.53 1.75
CA GLN A 60 7.69 -13.99 3.09
C GLN A 60 8.97 -13.84 3.91
N LEU A 61 8.97 -12.85 4.80
CA LEU A 61 10.02 -12.64 5.80
C LEU A 61 9.38 -12.24 7.13
N PHE A 62 9.87 -12.81 8.22
CA PHE A 62 9.57 -12.41 9.58
C PHE A 62 10.87 -11.96 10.24
N ILE A 63 11.00 -10.67 10.52
CA ILE A 63 12.20 -10.08 11.09
C ILE A 63 11.87 -9.64 12.51
N GLU A 64 12.47 -10.29 13.50
CA GLU A 64 12.31 -9.93 14.90
C GLU A 64 12.86 -8.52 15.17
N VAL A 65 12.07 -7.67 15.80
CA VAL A 65 12.48 -6.32 16.16
C VAL A 65 13.31 -6.39 17.44
N GLU A 66 14.57 -6.00 17.36
CA GLU A 66 15.49 -5.95 18.52
C GLU A 66 15.44 -4.59 19.19
N GLU A 67 15.44 -3.52 18.41
CA GLU A 67 15.50 -2.15 18.91
C GLU A 67 14.54 -1.24 18.15
N LYS A 68 13.97 -0.29 18.87
CA LYS A 68 13.16 0.78 18.31
C LYS A 68 13.80 2.12 18.66
N ILE A 69 14.26 2.83 17.64
CA ILE A 69 14.87 4.15 17.77
C ILE A 69 13.85 5.21 17.34
N ASN A 70 13.73 6.29 18.13
CA ASN A 70 12.94 7.46 17.73
C ASN A 70 13.71 8.24 16.65
N ILE A 71 13.06 8.55 15.53
CA ILE A 71 13.67 9.28 14.40
C ILE A 71 14.12 10.69 14.78
N GLU A 72 13.46 11.32 15.72
CA GLU A 72 13.87 12.65 16.21
C GLU A 72 15.32 12.70 16.71
N ASN A 73 15.89 11.54 17.04
CA ASN A 73 17.26 11.39 17.52
C ASN A 73 18.27 11.03 16.41
N ILE A 74 17.82 11.00 15.15
CA ILE A 74 18.68 10.59 14.02
C ILE A 74 18.99 11.83 13.18
N ASN A 75 20.27 12.16 13.10
CA ASN A 75 20.76 13.18 12.18
C ASN A 75 20.78 12.60 10.76
N PHE A 76 20.00 13.20 9.87
CA PHE A 76 19.95 12.88 8.45
C PHE A 76 20.78 13.86 7.59
N GLU A 77 21.61 14.70 8.21
CA GLU A 77 22.50 15.61 7.49
C GLU A 77 23.44 14.85 6.54
N GLY A 78 23.69 15.40 5.36
CA GLY A 78 24.56 14.79 4.35
C GLY A 78 23.89 13.74 3.46
N LEU A 79 22.58 13.52 3.57
CA LEU A 79 21.84 12.62 2.68
C LEU A 79 21.34 13.30 1.38
N ASP A 80 21.66 14.58 1.18
CA ASP A 80 21.34 15.35 -0.02
C ASP A 80 22.25 14.96 -1.18
N ALA A 81 22.20 13.69 -1.60
CA ALA A 81 22.83 13.31 -2.85
C ALA A 81 22.03 13.91 -4.01
N PRO A 82 22.69 14.61 -4.95
CA PRO A 82 22.01 15.10 -6.14
C PRO A 82 21.43 13.91 -6.91
N PHE A 83 20.17 14.01 -7.31
CA PHE A 83 19.62 13.03 -8.25
C PHE A 83 20.18 13.38 -9.63
N GLU A 84 20.94 12.46 -10.18
CA GLU A 84 21.24 12.50 -11.62
C GLU A 84 19.95 12.33 -12.42
N ASN A 85 19.93 12.76 -13.67
CA ASN A 85 18.80 12.56 -14.56
C ASN A 85 18.56 11.06 -14.76
N ILE A 86 17.60 10.51 -14.06
CA ILE A 86 17.25 9.09 -14.14
C ILE A 86 16.30 8.90 -15.32
N HIS A 87 16.74 8.16 -16.33
CA HIS A 87 15.89 7.76 -17.44
C HIS A 87 15.02 6.56 -17.06
N ILE A 88 13.76 6.84 -16.78
CA ILE A 88 12.77 5.83 -16.44
C ILE A 88 12.05 5.38 -17.72
N LYS A 89 12.00 4.09 -17.97
CA LYS A 89 11.30 3.48 -19.13
C LYS A 89 10.17 2.58 -18.66
N ALA A 90 9.03 2.66 -19.34
CA ALA A 90 7.97 1.69 -19.17
C ALA A 90 8.37 0.35 -19.80
N THR A 91 8.05 -0.77 -19.15
CA THR A 91 8.37 -2.12 -19.66
C THR A 91 7.52 -2.55 -20.84
N ILE A 92 6.43 -1.83 -21.10
CA ILE A 92 5.58 -2.05 -22.28
C ILE A 92 5.39 -0.73 -23.04
N SER A 93 5.21 -0.81 -24.37
CA SER A 93 4.92 0.38 -25.16
C SER A 93 3.49 0.89 -24.90
N LYS A 94 3.24 2.15 -25.29
CA LYS A 94 1.90 2.76 -25.21
C LYS A 94 0.85 1.96 -26.01
N GLU A 95 1.22 1.53 -27.19
CA GLU A 95 0.35 0.75 -28.11
C GLU A 95 -0.03 -0.58 -27.46
N LYS A 96 0.96 -1.28 -26.89
CA LYS A 96 0.74 -2.56 -26.19
C LYS A 96 -0.10 -2.39 -24.92
N TYR A 97 0.08 -1.27 -24.22
CA TYR A 97 -0.77 -0.93 -23.07
C TYR A 97 -2.22 -0.76 -23.52
N ILE A 98 -2.47 0.02 -24.58
CA ILE A 98 -3.82 0.27 -25.10
C ILE A 98 -4.46 -1.03 -25.60
N GLU A 99 -3.73 -1.88 -26.32
CA GLU A 99 -4.20 -3.20 -26.75
C GLU A 99 -4.70 -4.04 -25.57
N LYS A 100 -3.87 -4.18 -24.51
CA LYS A 100 -4.23 -4.93 -23.31
C LYS A 100 -5.45 -4.35 -22.59
N VAL A 101 -5.54 -3.03 -22.45
CA VAL A 101 -6.70 -2.37 -21.84
C VAL A 101 -7.97 -2.62 -22.63
N ASN A 102 -7.91 -2.60 -23.99
CA ASN A 102 -9.06 -2.91 -24.83
C ASN A 102 -9.51 -4.37 -24.67
N THR A 103 -8.57 -5.31 -24.58
CA THR A 103 -8.88 -6.72 -24.29
C THR A 103 -9.57 -6.87 -22.94
N ILE A 104 -9.07 -6.20 -21.90
CA ILE A 104 -9.68 -6.20 -20.56
C ILE A 104 -11.11 -5.65 -20.62
N LYS A 105 -11.34 -4.54 -21.34
CA LYS A 105 -12.69 -3.98 -21.51
C LYS A 105 -13.65 -4.96 -22.17
N GLN A 106 -13.19 -5.75 -23.14
CA GLN A 106 -14.01 -6.80 -23.76
C GLN A 106 -14.42 -7.87 -22.74
N HIS A 107 -13.48 -8.36 -21.92
CA HIS A 107 -13.79 -9.30 -20.83
C HIS A 107 -14.78 -8.74 -19.80
N ILE A 108 -14.67 -7.45 -19.47
CA ILE A 108 -15.64 -6.79 -18.59
C ILE A 108 -17.04 -6.74 -19.25
N GLN A 109 -17.12 -6.39 -20.54
CA GLN A 109 -18.39 -6.37 -21.29
C GLN A 109 -19.04 -7.74 -21.43
N GLN A 110 -18.24 -8.80 -21.53
CA GLN A 110 -18.70 -10.19 -21.61
C GLN A 110 -19.12 -10.75 -20.24
N GLY A 111 -18.80 -10.05 -19.15
CA GLY A 111 -19.11 -10.49 -17.79
C GLY A 111 -18.11 -11.51 -17.21
N ASP A 112 -16.98 -11.73 -17.87
CA ASP A 112 -15.92 -12.62 -17.38
C ASP A 112 -15.29 -12.09 -16.10
N ILE A 113 -15.14 -10.77 -16.00
CA ILE A 113 -14.64 -10.02 -14.86
C ILE A 113 -15.42 -8.72 -14.74
N TYR A 114 -15.44 -8.12 -13.55
CA TYR A 114 -16.07 -6.81 -13.33
C TYR A 114 -15.07 -5.71 -12.96
N GLU A 115 -13.90 -6.06 -12.46
CA GLU A 115 -12.81 -5.13 -12.16
C GLU A 115 -11.47 -5.84 -12.27
N ILE A 116 -10.42 -5.12 -12.67
CA ILE A 116 -9.04 -5.59 -12.66
C ILE A 116 -8.06 -4.44 -12.41
N ASN A 117 -7.01 -4.70 -11.63
CA ASN A 117 -5.86 -3.82 -11.50
C ASN A 117 -4.80 -4.22 -12.54
N PHE A 118 -4.73 -3.46 -13.64
CA PHE A 118 -3.71 -3.67 -14.66
C PHE A 118 -2.43 -2.92 -14.28
N CYS A 119 -1.40 -3.66 -13.92
CA CYS A 119 -0.11 -3.12 -13.50
C CYS A 119 0.93 -3.20 -14.61
N MET A 120 1.77 -2.18 -14.71
CA MET A 120 2.97 -2.16 -15.54
C MET A 120 4.16 -1.67 -14.70
N THR A 121 5.35 -2.09 -15.09
CA THR A 121 6.58 -1.70 -14.41
C THR A 121 7.26 -0.56 -15.16
N PHE A 122 7.85 0.35 -14.40
CA PHE A 122 8.81 1.35 -14.89
C PHE A 122 10.18 0.98 -14.33
N GLU A 123 11.20 1.05 -15.18
CA GLU A 123 12.55 0.59 -14.86
C GLU A 123 13.59 1.65 -15.23
N ALA A 124 14.62 1.73 -14.43
CA ALA A 124 15.85 2.47 -14.71
C ALA A 124 17.03 1.56 -14.36
N TYR A 125 18.03 1.54 -15.23
CA TYR A 125 19.23 0.73 -15.09
C TYR A 125 20.46 1.63 -14.95
N ASP A 126 21.52 1.08 -14.36
CA ASP A 126 22.83 1.75 -14.23
C ASP A 126 22.73 3.11 -13.53
N VAL A 127 21.86 3.19 -12.51
CA VAL A 127 21.64 4.40 -11.74
C VAL A 127 22.24 4.28 -10.34
N THR A 128 22.92 5.33 -9.91
CA THR A 128 23.39 5.47 -8.53
C THR A 128 22.40 6.36 -7.78
N ILE A 129 21.76 5.79 -6.76
CA ILE A 129 20.75 6.48 -5.95
C ILE A 129 21.02 6.31 -4.47
N ASN A 130 20.64 7.28 -3.66
CA ASN A 130 20.56 7.15 -2.22
C ASN A 130 19.10 6.84 -1.84
N PRO A 131 18.79 5.60 -1.39
CA PRO A 131 17.42 5.21 -1.05
C PRO A 131 16.78 6.05 0.06
N PHE A 132 17.58 6.54 1.01
CA PHE A 132 17.09 7.40 2.09
C PHE A 132 16.69 8.78 1.56
N ALA A 133 17.49 9.38 0.69
CA ALA A 133 17.17 10.66 0.08
C ALA A 133 15.91 10.58 -0.79
N ILE A 134 15.74 9.49 -1.55
CA ILE A 134 14.51 9.25 -2.31
C ILE A 134 13.31 9.12 -1.37
N TYR A 135 13.43 8.33 -0.31
CA TYR A 135 12.35 8.16 0.66
C TYR A 135 11.96 9.49 1.31
N GLN A 136 12.92 10.29 1.73
CA GLN A 136 12.65 11.61 2.32
C GLN A 136 11.90 12.53 1.35
N LYS A 137 12.37 12.63 0.09
CA LYS A 137 11.70 13.44 -0.94
C LYS A 137 10.29 12.93 -1.23
N LEU A 138 10.13 11.61 -1.41
CA LEU A 138 8.83 11.01 -1.64
C LEU A 138 7.88 11.28 -0.47
N ASN A 139 8.34 11.12 0.76
CA ASN A 139 7.55 11.34 1.94
C ASN A 139 7.19 12.82 2.14
N ALA A 140 8.12 13.74 1.85
CA ALA A 140 7.86 15.18 1.89
C ALA A 140 6.78 15.64 0.89
N ILE A 141 6.64 14.95 -0.24
CA ILE A 141 5.63 15.24 -1.26
C ILE A 141 4.28 14.61 -0.91
N SER A 142 4.29 13.35 -0.46
CA SER A 142 3.06 12.56 -0.34
C SER A 142 2.43 12.59 1.05
N HIS A 143 3.22 12.69 2.12
CA HIS A 143 2.77 12.55 3.51
C HIS A 143 1.83 11.35 3.73
N ALA A 144 2.11 10.24 3.00
CA ALA A 144 1.24 9.07 3.05
C ALA A 144 1.30 8.39 4.43
N PRO A 145 0.15 7.95 4.98
CA PRO A 145 0.06 7.46 6.36
C PRO A 145 0.78 6.12 6.58
N TYR A 146 1.04 5.35 5.53
CA TYR A 146 1.68 4.03 5.58
C TYR A 146 2.97 4.01 4.75
N SER A 147 3.70 5.13 4.72
CA SER A 147 4.98 5.19 4.05
C SER A 147 6.03 4.35 4.80
N ALA A 148 6.90 3.69 4.04
CA ALA A 148 7.93 2.83 4.59
C ALA A 148 9.19 2.80 3.71
N LEU A 149 10.34 2.69 4.37
CA LEU A 149 11.61 2.33 3.76
C LEU A 149 12.10 1.04 4.41
N ALA A 150 12.33 0.02 3.63
CA ALA A 150 12.88 -1.25 4.08
C ALA A 150 14.16 -1.62 3.31
N LYS A 151 15.12 -2.19 4.01
CA LYS A 151 16.35 -2.74 3.42
C LYS A 151 16.44 -4.23 3.75
N PHE A 152 16.63 -5.05 2.73
CA PHE A 152 16.87 -6.50 2.83
C PHE A 152 18.15 -6.80 2.03
N ASP A 153 19.22 -7.12 2.71
CA ASP A 153 20.53 -7.29 2.11
C ASP A 153 20.93 -6.08 1.25
N SER A 154 21.11 -6.26 -0.05
CA SER A 154 21.40 -5.19 -1.03
C SER A 154 20.14 -4.53 -1.63
N LYS A 155 18.94 -5.03 -1.32
CA LYS A 155 17.67 -4.58 -1.91
C LYS A 155 16.95 -3.60 -1.01
N TYR A 156 16.26 -2.64 -1.61
CA TYR A 156 15.47 -1.65 -0.90
C TYR A 156 14.03 -1.65 -1.41
N ILE A 157 13.10 -1.42 -0.50
CA ILE A 157 11.71 -1.12 -0.81
C ILE A 157 11.41 0.28 -0.27
N ILE A 158 10.94 1.16 -1.14
CA ILE A 158 10.48 2.49 -0.78
C ILE A 158 9.00 2.57 -1.12
N SER A 159 8.18 2.85 -0.13
CA SER A 159 6.73 2.88 -0.28
C SER A 159 6.15 4.16 0.28
N SER A 160 5.15 4.71 -0.41
CA SER A 160 4.34 5.83 0.03
C SER A 160 2.85 5.46 -0.10
N SER A 161 2.44 4.43 0.64
CA SER A 161 1.08 3.90 0.56
C SER A 161 0.10 4.74 1.37
N PRO A 162 -1.04 5.15 0.77
CA PRO A 162 -2.15 5.75 1.49
C PRO A 162 -3.10 4.70 2.10
N GLU A 163 -3.02 3.45 1.66
CA GLU A 163 -4.01 2.41 1.93
C GLU A 163 -3.61 1.51 3.10
N LEU A 164 -4.58 1.29 4.00
CA LEU A 164 -4.45 0.32 5.08
C LEU A 164 -4.96 -1.04 4.63
N PHE A 165 -4.05 -1.99 4.47
CA PHE A 165 -4.42 -3.37 4.19
C PHE A 165 -5.16 -3.98 5.39
N LEU A 166 -4.48 -4.13 6.53
CA LEU A 166 -5.06 -4.67 7.76
C LEU A 166 -4.42 -4.05 8.99
N THR A 167 -5.23 -3.82 10.03
CA THR A 167 -4.74 -3.56 11.38
C THR A 167 -5.52 -4.34 12.41
N LYS A 168 -4.82 -4.93 13.38
CA LYS A 168 -5.40 -5.68 14.50
C LYS A 168 -5.16 -4.91 15.80
N ARG A 169 -6.22 -4.71 16.58
CA ARG A 169 -6.16 -4.12 17.93
C ARG A 169 -6.96 -4.99 18.89
N GLY A 170 -6.28 -5.70 19.76
CA GLY A 170 -6.92 -6.74 20.55
C GLY A 170 -7.53 -7.79 19.61
N ASN A 171 -8.82 -8.04 19.72
CA ASN A 171 -9.56 -8.94 18.84
C ASN A 171 -10.21 -8.23 17.64
N LYS A 172 -10.18 -6.91 17.58
CA LYS A 172 -10.74 -6.16 16.45
C LYS A 172 -9.75 -6.12 15.28
N LEU A 173 -10.20 -6.55 14.10
CA LEU A 173 -9.49 -6.42 12.82
C LEU A 173 -10.17 -5.36 11.96
N ILE A 174 -9.38 -4.51 11.31
CA ILE A 174 -9.87 -3.39 10.50
C ILE A 174 -9.13 -3.37 9.17
N THR A 175 -9.84 -3.12 8.08
CA THR A 175 -9.31 -2.81 6.74
C THR A 175 -9.94 -1.52 6.21
N LYS A 176 -9.20 -0.79 5.36
CA LYS A 176 -9.66 0.47 4.80
C LYS A 176 -9.43 0.50 3.30
N PRO A 177 -10.27 -0.17 2.51
CA PRO A 177 -10.16 -0.12 1.05
C PRO A 177 -10.41 1.29 0.51
N ILE A 178 -9.64 1.65 -0.53
CA ILE A 178 -9.71 2.93 -1.22
C ILE A 178 -10.14 2.70 -2.67
N LYS A 179 -11.20 3.38 -3.09
CA LYS A 179 -11.59 3.54 -4.49
C LYS A 179 -12.12 4.95 -4.69
N GLY A 180 -11.72 5.56 -5.79
CA GLY A 180 -12.05 6.95 -6.08
C GLY A 180 -10.98 7.92 -5.58
N THR A 181 -10.43 8.68 -6.53
CA THR A 181 -9.38 9.66 -6.26
C THR A 181 -9.65 10.94 -7.06
N ALA A 182 -9.51 12.07 -6.39
CA ALA A 182 -9.58 13.39 -7.02
C ALA A 182 -8.38 14.24 -6.62
N LYS A 183 -7.96 15.14 -7.51
CA LYS A 183 -6.90 16.11 -7.23
C LYS A 183 -7.35 17.11 -6.16
N ARG A 184 -6.38 17.74 -5.50
CA ARG A 184 -6.64 18.89 -4.61
C ARG A 184 -7.09 20.12 -5.39
N GLY A 185 -7.95 20.91 -4.77
CA GLY A 185 -8.34 22.21 -5.28
C GLY A 185 -7.23 23.25 -5.12
N LYS A 186 -7.26 24.29 -5.96
CA LYS A 186 -6.29 25.42 -5.90
C LYS A 186 -6.51 26.34 -4.69
N ASN A 187 -7.70 26.30 -4.11
CA ASN A 187 -8.10 27.05 -2.95
C ASN A 187 -9.13 26.26 -2.14
N GLU A 188 -9.41 26.67 -0.91
CA GLU A 188 -10.29 25.97 0.02
C GLU A 188 -11.72 25.74 -0.52
N LYS A 189 -12.27 26.72 -1.24
CA LYS A 189 -13.61 26.61 -1.83
C LYS A 189 -13.66 25.54 -2.92
N GLU A 190 -12.70 25.54 -3.85
CA GLU A 190 -12.56 24.53 -4.89
C GLU A 190 -12.31 23.15 -4.29
N ASP A 191 -11.41 23.08 -3.29
CA ASP A 191 -11.06 21.83 -2.59
C ASP A 191 -12.28 21.19 -1.92
N THR A 192 -13.10 22.01 -1.26
CA THR A 192 -14.36 21.56 -0.64
C THR A 192 -15.36 21.07 -1.68
N THR A 193 -15.46 21.74 -2.82
CA THR A 193 -16.34 21.33 -3.92
C THR A 193 -15.90 19.97 -4.48
N ILE A 194 -14.63 19.82 -4.80
CA ILE A 194 -14.05 18.56 -5.31
C ILE A 194 -14.32 17.39 -4.34
N LYS A 195 -14.16 17.61 -3.03
CA LYS A 195 -14.48 16.59 -2.01
C LYS A 195 -15.93 16.13 -2.08
N LYS A 196 -16.87 17.10 -2.17
CA LYS A 196 -18.30 16.79 -2.23
C LYS A 196 -18.65 16.07 -3.53
N GLU A 197 -18.08 16.50 -4.65
CA GLU A 197 -18.28 15.87 -5.95
C GLU A 197 -17.74 14.44 -5.96
N LEU A 198 -16.53 14.20 -5.41
CA LEU A 198 -15.98 12.86 -5.28
C LEU A 198 -16.89 11.98 -4.43
N GLN A 199 -17.35 12.48 -3.28
CA GLN A 199 -18.23 11.73 -2.38
C GLN A 199 -19.58 11.40 -3.02
N ALA A 200 -20.10 12.27 -3.88
CA ALA A 200 -21.38 12.10 -4.58
C ALA A 200 -21.25 11.30 -5.89
N ASN A 201 -20.03 11.06 -6.38
CA ASN A 201 -19.80 10.42 -7.67
C ASN A 201 -20.31 8.97 -7.67
N LEU A 202 -21.31 8.69 -8.48
CA LEU A 202 -21.97 7.39 -8.52
C LEU A 202 -21.02 6.27 -8.97
N LYS A 203 -20.16 6.51 -9.96
CA LYS A 203 -19.19 5.55 -10.45
C LYS A 203 -18.22 5.15 -9.32
N GLU A 204 -17.59 6.13 -8.67
CA GLU A 204 -16.64 5.91 -7.61
C GLU A 204 -17.27 5.18 -6.40
N ARG A 205 -18.52 5.53 -6.06
CA ARG A 205 -19.28 4.84 -5.03
C ARG A 205 -19.58 3.38 -5.39
N THR A 206 -19.94 3.12 -6.65
CA THR A 206 -20.20 1.75 -7.13
C THR A 206 -18.94 0.89 -7.05
N GLU A 207 -17.80 1.41 -7.50
CA GLU A 207 -16.52 0.70 -7.38
C GLU A 207 -16.12 0.49 -5.91
N ASN A 208 -16.32 1.50 -5.06
CA ASN A 208 -15.98 1.41 -3.64
C ASN A 208 -16.83 0.34 -2.92
N VAL A 209 -18.15 0.31 -3.14
CA VAL A 209 -19.04 -0.66 -2.48
C VAL A 209 -18.74 -2.09 -2.90
N MET A 210 -18.34 -2.32 -4.18
CA MET A 210 -17.92 -3.66 -4.63
C MET A 210 -16.73 -4.15 -3.81
N ILE A 211 -15.72 -3.31 -3.63
CA ILE A 211 -14.54 -3.71 -2.84
C ILE A 211 -14.84 -3.84 -1.35
N VAL A 212 -15.75 -3.03 -0.84
CA VAL A 212 -16.27 -3.20 0.54
C VAL A 212 -16.92 -4.57 0.72
N ASP A 213 -17.70 -5.04 -0.25
CA ASP A 213 -18.31 -6.37 -0.19
C ASP A 213 -17.27 -7.51 -0.26
N VAL A 214 -16.24 -7.38 -1.09
CA VAL A 214 -15.10 -8.31 -1.08
C VAL A 214 -14.43 -8.34 0.28
N ALA A 215 -14.13 -7.17 0.85
CA ALA A 215 -13.50 -7.06 2.16
C ALA A 215 -14.38 -7.66 3.28
N ARG A 216 -15.69 -7.45 3.24
CA ARG A 216 -16.65 -8.07 4.16
C ARG A 216 -16.64 -9.59 4.05
N ASN A 217 -16.65 -10.11 2.84
CA ASN A 217 -16.58 -11.55 2.58
C ASN A 217 -15.29 -12.14 3.17
N ASP A 218 -14.15 -11.52 2.90
CA ASP A 218 -12.86 -12.01 3.39
C ASP A 218 -12.77 -11.98 4.93
N LEU A 219 -13.19 -10.87 5.55
CA LEU A 219 -13.25 -10.78 7.01
C LEU A 219 -14.21 -11.80 7.61
N SER A 220 -15.32 -12.12 6.95
CA SER A 220 -16.32 -13.06 7.46
C SER A 220 -15.77 -14.47 7.72
N ARG A 221 -14.75 -14.88 6.96
CA ARG A 221 -14.09 -16.20 7.10
C ARG A 221 -13.40 -16.37 8.45
N ILE A 222 -12.90 -15.29 9.04
CA ILE A 222 -12.12 -15.28 10.27
C ILE A 222 -12.83 -14.59 11.45
N ALA A 223 -13.95 -13.93 11.18
CA ALA A 223 -14.72 -13.18 12.15
C ALA A 223 -15.61 -14.07 13.02
N LYS A 224 -15.88 -13.65 14.25
CA LYS A 224 -17.02 -14.13 15.01
C LYS A 224 -18.29 -13.83 14.21
N LYS A 225 -19.24 -14.75 14.24
CA LYS A 225 -20.52 -14.62 13.53
C LYS A 225 -21.25 -13.33 13.94
N GLY A 226 -21.66 -12.54 12.95
CA GLY A 226 -22.43 -11.31 13.16
C GLY A 226 -21.60 -10.08 13.56
N THR A 227 -20.26 -10.13 13.54
CA THR A 227 -19.40 -9.01 13.95
C THR A 227 -18.77 -8.24 12.80
N VAL A 228 -18.99 -8.64 11.55
CA VAL A 228 -18.52 -7.89 10.40
C VAL A 228 -19.37 -6.64 10.19
N ASN A 229 -18.75 -5.48 10.29
CA ASN A 229 -19.40 -4.17 10.18
C ASN A 229 -18.72 -3.29 9.14
N VAL A 230 -19.50 -2.44 8.49
CA VAL A 230 -18.99 -1.31 7.73
C VAL A 230 -19.07 -0.08 8.64
N ASP A 231 -17.96 0.25 9.26
CA ASP A 231 -17.90 1.34 10.25
C ASP A 231 -18.06 2.71 9.57
N LYS A 232 -17.55 2.84 8.33
CA LYS A 232 -17.67 4.02 7.48
C LYS A 232 -17.79 3.62 6.02
N LEU A 233 -18.65 4.32 5.28
CA LEU A 233 -18.85 4.11 3.86
C LEU A 233 -18.70 5.45 3.12
N TYR A 234 -17.87 5.48 2.04
CA TYR A 234 -17.63 6.65 1.20
C TYR A 234 -17.06 7.87 1.94
N ASP A 235 -16.30 7.67 3.01
CA ASP A 235 -15.61 8.77 3.69
C ASP A 235 -14.51 9.36 2.79
N ILE A 236 -14.28 10.68 2.86
CA ILE A 236 -13.24 11.31 2.07
C ILE A 236 -12.06 11.65 2.97
N GLU A 237 -10.94 10.96 2.76
CA GLU A 237 -9.67 11.29 3.36
C GLU A 237 -8.88 12.23 2.43
N SER A 238 -8.38 13.34 3.00
CA SER A 238 -7.60 14.34 2.26
C SER A 238 -6.12 14.17 2.58
N TYR A 239 -5.33 13.94 1.55
CA TYR A 239 -3.87 13.93 1.60
C TYR A 239 -3.32 15.21 0.95
N GLN A 240 -2.02 15.41 1.00
CA GLN A 240 -1.42 16.62 0.47
C GLN A 240 -1.70 16.83 -1.01
N GLN A 241 -1.71 15.77 -1.80
CA GLN A 241 -1.86 15.84 -3.27
C GLN A 241 -3.23 15.43 -3.77
N VAL A 242 -3.98 14.64 -3.02
CA VAL A 242 -5.23 14.05 -3.47
C VAL A 242 -6.27 13.95 -2.37
N HIS A 243 -7.54 13.88 -2.76
CA HIS A 243 -8.63 13.32 -1.97
C HIS A 243 -8.87 11.88 -2.39
N GLN A 244 -9.15 11.01 -1.43
CA GLN A 244 -9.48 9.61 -1.70
C GLN A 244 -10.75 9.20 -0.98
N MET A 245 -11.58 8.41 -1.67
CA MET A 245 -12.78 7.83 -1.09
C MET A 245 -12.40 6.52 -0.40
N VAL A 246 -12.59 6.49 0.91
CA VAL A 246 -12.16 5.41 1.80
C VAL A 246 -13.38 4.85 2.52
N SER A 247 -13.51 3.53 2.54
CA SER A 247 -14.46 2.86 3.43
C SER A 247 -13.71 2.13 4.54
N THR A 248 -14.38 1.89 5.66
CA THR A 248 -13.79 1.19 6.80
C THR A 248 -14.64 -0.04 7.12
N VAL A 249 -14.04 -1.21 7.06
CA VAL A 249 -14.67 -2.48 7.40
C VAL A 249 -13.94 -3.09 8.59
N SER A 250 -14.69 -3.60 9.55
CA SER A 250 -14.11 -4.22 10.73
C SER A 250 -14.83 -5.49 11.14
N CYS A 251 -14.14 -6.31 11.95
CA CYS A 251 -14.73 -7.46 12.59
C CYS A 251 -14.04 -7.77 13.91
N GLU A 252 -14.67 -8.62 14.74
CA GLU A 252 -14.02 -9.31 15.85
C GLU A 252 -13.53 -10.68 15.38
N LEU A 253 -12.29 -11.01 15.71
CA LEU A 253 -11.70 -12.32 15.40
C LEU A 253 -12.30 -13.42 16.32
N LYS A 254 -12.36 -14.64 15.77
CA LYS A 254 -12.77 -15.85 16.53
C LYS A 254 -11.86 -16.11 17.70
#